data_3df369d5e9be83f9471cce0d69c7ac7a
#
_entry.id   3df369d5e9be83f9471cce0d69c7ac7a
#
_cell.length_a   1.000
_cell.length_b   1.000
_cell.length_c   1.000
_cell.angle_alpha   90.00
_cell.angle_beta   90.00
_cell.angle_gamma   90.00
#
_symmetry.space_group_name_H-M   'P 1'
#
loop_
_entity.id
_entity.type
_entity.pdbx_description
1 polymer ?
#
loop_
_entity_poly.entity_id
_entity_poly.type
_entity_poly.pdbx_seq_one_letter_code
_entity_poly.pdbx_strand_id
1 'polypeptide(L)'
;MTFVSLDRVKLICITAVACGLLLAGVSPVTAADEGPVDGLVFIVAADMRRFAVDGEPPKNFSGACEAIKEVGAGAFMISPGDLDVHPPTAVRDMIDNVLGEDYPWYPVLGNHDPESPSTMRYLRKYNQTVPNVVNRGPEGCETTTFSFDWANTHFVVLNQYYDGAKDWGLEGDVVPELLEWLEADLAASAKKHIFVFGHEPLIPMPDMDNGRIRHQGDSLDENPENAFAFHQLLLKHGVDAYICGHTHGTSYAKINGLWQLDPGHARGLEEASYADQMYAAIGRAIEEGRQRGVGEANSLRQLYRDDPYHIDYWFKYLGLKDQPVIQTLAQFYDEYSNDPEARDRYYEAQIKGRGQARSTFLRIIVGSDVTVEIHRDDAHGGPYTLRKTVLLD
;
A
#
# COMPACT_ATOMS: atom_id res chain seq x y z
N MET A 1 29.20 -4.37 90.16
CA MET A 1 28.44 -3.45 91.00
C MET A 1 27.70 -2.56 90.03
N THR A 2 26.43 -2.37 89.91
CA THR A 2 25.32 -2.57 90.80
C THR A 2 24.06 -2.48 89.88
N PHE A 3 23.17 -3.45 89.99
CA PHE A 3 21.71 -3.41 90.03
C PHE A 3 20.91 -2.36 89.24
N VAL A 4 20.06 -2.82 88.34
CA VAL A 4 18.59 -3.10 88.48
C VAL A 4 17.70 -1.86 88.24
N SER A 5 16.78 -1.93 87.26
CA SER A 5 15.37 -1.92 87.57
C SER A 5 14.49 -2.12 86.27
N LEU A 6 13.64 -3.12 86.34
CA LEU A 6 12.46 -3.26 85.50
C LEU A 6 11.48 -2.11 85.74
N ASP A 7 10.78 -1.70 84.70
CA ASP A 7 9.32 -1.62 84.64
C ASP A 7 8.86 -0.56 83.60
N ARG A 8 8.17 -0.90 82.63
CA ARG A 8 6.74 -0.79 82.37
C ARG A 8 6.39 -1.02 80.92
N VAL A 9 5.71 -2.09 80.74
CA VAL A 9 4.96 -2.38 79.51
C VAL A 9 3.92 -1.25 79.32
N LYS A 10 3.99 -0.49 78.23
CA LYS A 10 2.86 0.26 77.69
C LYS A 10 2.43 -0.37 76.37
N LEU A 11 1.28 -0.98 76.45
CA LEU A 11 0.48 -1.47 75.34
C LEU A 11 0.09 -0.26 74.49
N ILE A 12 0.71 -0.12 73.30
CA ILE A 12 0.26 0.84 72.26
C ILE A 12 -0.56 0.04 71.26
N CYS A 13 -1.85 0.30 71.25
CA CYS A 13 -2.73 -0.10 70.16
C CYS A 13 -2.27 0.58 68.86
N ILE A 14 -1.71 -0.21 67.96
CA ILE A 14 -1.48 0.26 66.58
C ILE A 14 -2.75 0.01 65.81
N THR A 15 -3.51 1.08 65.61
CA THR A 15 -4.58 1.13 64.63
C THR A 15 -3.94 0.99 63.22
N ALA A 16 -4.11 -0.14 62.60
CA ALA A 16 -3.75 -0.35 61.22
C ALA A 16 -4.67 0.49 60.31
N VAL A 17 -4.16 1.62 59.83
CA VAL A 17 -4.77 2.35 58.70
C VAL A 17 -4.44 1.52 57.48
N ALA A 18 -5.41 0.82 56.98
CA ALA A 18 -5.35 0.17 55.67
C ALA A 18 -5.35 1.26 54.59
N CYS A 19 -4.17 1.61 54.12
CA CYS A 19 -4.00 2.41 52.92
C CYS A 19 -4.34 1.52 51.72
N GLY A 20 -5.57 1.59 51.25
CA GLY A 20 -6.01 0.94 50.02
C GLY A 20 -5.26 1.57 48.86
N LEU A 21 -4.21 0.90 48.38
CA LEU A 21 -3.66 1.09 47.05
C LEU A 21 -4.75 0.66 46.06
N LEU A 22 -5.45 1.65 45.52
CA LEU A 22 -6.17 1.48 44.26
C LEU A 22 -5.12 1.17 43.18
N LEU A 23 -4.84 -0.08 42.98
CA LEU A 23 -4.31 -0.58 41.72
C LEU A 23 -5.39 -0.28 40.69
N ALA A 24 -5.22 0.80 39.93
CA ALA A 24 -5.91 0.98 38.68
C ALA A 24 -5.52 -0.25 37.85
N GLY A 25 -6.43 -1.20 37.80
CA GLY A 25 -6.31 -2.36 36.93
C GLY A 25 -6.26 -1.81 35.51
N VAL A 26 -5.08 -1.90 34.89
CA VAL A 26 -4.99 -1.93 33.46
C VAL A 26 -5.74 -3.19 33.08
N SER A 27 -7.02 -3.02 32.70
CA SER A 27 -7.76 -4.10 32.04
C SER A 27 -6.93 -4.49 30.83
N PRO A 28 -6.60 -5.78 30.65
CA PRO A 28 -6.10 -6.20 29.36
C PRO A 28 -7.16 -5.77 28.35
N VAL A 29 -6.74 -5.11 27.29
CA VAL A 29 -7.58 -4.91 26.11
C VAL A 29 -7.98 -6.32 25.71
N THR A 30 -9.18 -6.72 26.09
CA THR A 30 -9.77 -7.98 25.66
C THR A 30 -9.79 -7.91 24.15
N ALA A 31 -9.23 -8.93 23.52
CA ALA A 31 -9.39 -9.18 22.09
C ALA A 31 -10.79 -8.73 21.69
N ALA A 32 -10.84 -7.84 20.70
CA ALA A 32 -12.07 -7.26 20.22
C ALA A 32 -13.10 -8.39 20.08
N ASP A 33 -14.25 -8.17 20.68
CA ASP A 33 -15.44 -9.00 20.58
C ASP A 33 -15.53 -9.51 19.14
N GLU A 34 -15.60 -10.82 18.96
CA GLU A 34 -15.89 -11.42 17.66
C GLU A 34 -17.29 -10.91 17.28
N GLY A 35 -17.31 -9.76 16.61
CA GLY A 35 -18.53 -9.22 16.04
C GLY A 35 -19.18 -10.25 15.12
N PRO A 36 -20.45 -10.11 14.79
CA PRO A 36 -21.19 -11.09 14.04
C PRO A 36 -20.44 -11.50 12.77
N VAL A 37 -20.51 -12.75 12.41
CA VAL A 37 -19.78 -13.52 11.38
C VAL A 37 -19.80 -12.94 9.94
N ASP A 38 -20.11 -11.69 9.78
CA ASP A 38 -20.15 -10.96 8.49
C ASP A 38 -18.91 -10.07 8.32
N GLY A 39 -17.78 -10.73 8.06
CA GLY A 39 -16.64 -10.16 7.32
C GLY A 39 -15.84 -9.05 8.02
N LEU A 40 -14.53 -9.24 8.14
CA LEU A 40 -13.59 -8.16 8.40
C LEU A 40 -13.62 -7.15 7.25
N VAL A 41 -13.75 -5.86 7.58
CA VAL A 41 -13.62 -4.77 6.60
C VAL A 41 -12.40 -3.93 6.95
N PHE A 42 -11.58 -3.64 5.95
CA PHE A 42 -10.46 -2.71 6.09
C PHE A 42 -10.30 -1.82 4.86
N ILE A 43 -9.58 -0.73 5.01
CA ILE A 43 -9.37 0.28 3.99
C ILE A 43 -7.92 0.24 3.50
N VAL A 44 -7.72 0.47 2.20
CA VAL A 44 -6.40 0.70 1.60
C VAL A 44 -6.42 2.05 0.88
N ALA A 45 -5.48 2.93 1.25
CA ALA A 45 -5.29 4.23 0.64
C ALA A 45 -3.80 4.55 0.62
N ALA A 46 -3.23 4.88 -0.55
CA ALA A 46 -1.80 5.02 -0.79
C ALA A 46 -1.42 6.39 -1.33
N ASP A 47 -0.13 6.66 -1.41
CA ASP A 47 0.46 7.77 -2.18
C ASP A 47 -0.12 9.14 -1.82
N MET A 48 -0.30 9.42 -0.52
CA MET A 48 -0.84 10.68 -0.02
C MET A 48 0.18 11.83 -0.02
N ARG A 49 1.42 11.59 -0.43
CA ARG A 49 2.47 12.61 -0.47
C ARG A 49 1.99 13.90 -1.14
N ARG A 50 2.50 15.03 -0.66
CA ARG A 50 2.19 16.35 -1.18
C ARG A 50 0.68 16.60 -1.27
N PHE A 51 0.02 16.63 -0.12
CA PHE A 51 -1.28 17.26 -0.06
C PHE A 51 -1.18 18.59 -0.77
N ALA A 52 -2.07 18.86 -1.70
CA ALA A 52 -2.16 20.19 -2.25
C ALA A 52 -2.37 21.13 -1.04
N VAL A 53 -1.33 21.85 -0.67
CA VAL A 53 -1.32 22.75 0.49
C VAL A 53 -2.44 23.79 0.37
N ASP A 54 -2.86 24.05 -0.86
CA ASP A 54 -3.89 25.01 -1.24
C ASP A 54 -5.18 24.34 -1.76
N GLY A 55 -5.31 23.00 -1.61
CA GLY A 55 -6.47 22.27 -2.12
C GLY A 55 -7.69 22.39 -1.21
N GLU A 56 -8.84 22.59 -1.80
CA GLU A 56 -10.12 22.41 -1.12
C GLU A 56 -10.23 20.99 -0.54
N PRO A 57 -10.86 20.79 0.63
CA PRO A 57 -10.94 19.48 1.31
C PRO A 57 -11.30 18.27 0.43
N PRO A 58 -12.23 18.34 -0.54
CA PRO A 58 -12.53 17.22 -1.41
C PRO A 58 -11.37 16.84 -2.34
N LYS A 59 -10.39 17.71 -2.52
CA LYS A 59 -9.27 17.55 -3.45
C LYS A 59 -8.01 17.02 -2.77
N ASN A 60 -8.11 16.59 -1.54
CA ASN A 60 -6.99 16.08 -0.76
C ASN A 60 -7.39 14.84 0.03
N PHE A 61 -6.46 14.29 0.79
CA PHE A 61 -6.70 13.09 1.59
C PHE A 61 -7.82 13.24 2.64
N SER A 62 -8.10 14.43 3.11
CA SER A 62 -9.25 14.69 3.97
C SER A 62 -10.58 14.32 3.29
N GLY A 63 -10.75 14.66 2.00
CA GLY A 63 -11.91 14.24 1.23
C GLY A 63 -12.02 12.72 1.06
N ALA A 64 -10.89 12.02 0.90
CA ALA A 64 -10.87 10.57 0.91
C ALA A 64 -11.31 10.00 2.27
N CYS A 65 -10.81 10.56 3.39
CA CYS A 65 -11.21 10.14 4.73
C CYS A 65 -12.71 10.36 4.99
N GLU A 66 -13.29 11.48 4.54
CA GLU A 66 -14.74 11.72 4.65
C GLU A 66 -15.54 10.69 3.85
N ALA A 67 -15.14 10.39 2.62
CA ALA A 67 -15.78 9.37 1.81
C ALA A 67 -15.65 7.96 2.43
N ILE A 68 -14.48 7.63 2.99
CA ILE A 68 -14.24 6.38 3.73
C ILE A 68 -15.20 6.29 4.92
N LYS A 69 -15.39 7.38 5.67
CA LYS A 69 -16.33 7.44 6.79
C LYS A 69 -17.77 7.19 6.34
N GLU A 70 -18.18 7.77 5.21
CA GLU A 70 -19.53 7.61 4.66
C GLU A 70 -19.82 6.17 4.22
N VAL A 71 -18.86 5.48 3.61
CA VAL A 71 -19.07 4.09 3.14
C VAL A 71 -18.80 3.05 4.25
N GLY A 72 -18.29 3.49 5.38
CA GLY A 72 -17.90 2.62 6.50
C GLY A 72 -16.42 2.27 6.50
N ALA A 73 -15.68 2.90 7.40
CA ALA A 73 -14.23 2.84 7.50
C ALA A 73 -13.66 1.46 7.88
N GLY A 74 -14.51 0.52 8.30
CA GLY A 74 -14.04 -0.80 8.73
C GLY A 74 -13.21 -0.74 10.02
N ALA A 75 -12.37 -1.74 10.20
CA ALA A 75 -11.60 -1.93 11.43
C ALA A 75 -10.31 -1.10 11.48
N PHE A 76 -9.69 -0.84 10.32
CA PHE A 76 -8.43 -0.11 10.20
C PHE A 76 -8.15 0.29 8.75
N MET A 77 -7.09 1.10 8.57
CA MET A 77 -6.53 1.46 7.27
C MET A 77 -5.08 0.98 7.16
N ILE A 78 -4.72 0.47 5.98
CA ILE A 78 -3.32 0.24 5.57
C ILE A 78 -2.99 1.22 4.44
N SER A 79 -1.80 1.82 4.50
CA SER A 79 -1.36 2.77 3.49
C SER A 79 -0.07 2.27 2.82
N PRO A 80 -0.16 1.78 1.56
CA PRO A 80 0.97 1.25 0.81
C PRO A 80 1.98 2.31 0.35
N GLY A 81 2.52 3.12 1.28
CA GLY A 81 3.67 3.98 1.05
C GLY A 81 3.39 5.38 0.51
N ASP A 82 4.46 6.14 0.34
CA ASP A 82 4.50 7.52 -0.10
C ASP A 82 3.70 8.47 0.80
N LEU A 83 4.13 8.50 2.06
CA LEU A 83 3.50 9.22 3.17
C LEU A 83 4.30 10.48 3.56
N ASP A 84 5.25 10.90 2.72
CA ASP A 84 6.19 12.00 2.94
C ASP A 84 5.51 13.37 2.83
N VAL A 85 4.76 13.72 3.83
CA VAL A 85 4.09 15.02 3.96
C VAL A 85 4.74 15.87 5.02
N HIS A 86 4.52 17.18 4.95
CA HIS A 86 5.03 18.07 5.98
C HIS A 86 3.88 18.83 6.67
N PRO A 87 3.75 18.72 8.00
CA PRO A 87 4.55 17.96 8.96
C PRO A 87 4.38 16.43 8.79
N PRO A 88 5.33 15.60 9.22
CA PRO A 88 5.27 14.13 9.03
C PRO A 88 4.08 13.45 9.73
N THR A 89 3.38 14.15 10.60
CA THR A 89 2.15 13.69 11.25
C THR A 89 0.89 13.92 10.41
N ALA A 90 0.97 14.70 9.33
CA ALA A 90 -0.23 15.22 8.66
C ALA A 90 -1.19 14.14 8.14
N VAL A 91 -0.69 12.97 7.69
CA VAL A 91 -1.55 11.84 7.32
C VAL A 91 -2.33 11.34 8.54
N ARG A 92 -1.62 11.10 9.65
CA ARG A 92 -2.24 10.63 10.90
C ARG A 92 -3.21 11.67 11.46
N ASP A 93 -2.82 12.93 11.47
CA ASP A 93 -3.67 14.02 11.95
C ASP A 93 -4.99 14.09 11.18
N MET A 94 -4.99 13.84 9.86
CA MET A 94 -6.21 13.75 9.08
C MET A 94 -7.07 12.53 9.42
N ILE A 95 -6.44 11.38 9.59
CA ILE A 95 -7.14 10.17 10.02
C ILE A 95 -7.80 10.42 11.38
N ASP A 96 -7.07 10.98 12.34
CA ASP A 96 -7.57 11.30 13.67
C ASP A 96 -8.78 12.25 13.62
N ASN A 97 -8.67 13.30 12.84
CA ASN A 97 -9.71 14.32 12.73
C ASN A 97 -11.01 13.80 12.11
N VAL A 98 -10.94 12.87 11.17
CA VAL A 98 -12.10 12.41 10.40
C VAL A 98 -12.62 11.07 10.87
N LEU A 99 -11.71 10.10 11.05
CA LEU A 99 -12.05 8.72 11.40
C LEU A 99 -11.95 8.44 12.90
N GLY A 100 -11.25 9.28 13.65
CA GLY A 100 -11.08 9.20 15.09
C GLY A 100 -9.67 8.85 15.53
N GLU A 101 -9.27 9.34 16.72
CA GLU A 101 -7.92 9.16 17.27
C GLU A 101 -7.57 7.68 17.54
N ASP A 102 -8.55 6.86 17.83
CA ASP A 102 -8.37 5.42 18.09
C ASP A 102 -8.44 4.56 16.81
N TYR A 103 -8.68 5.16 15.64
CA TYR A 103 -8.76 4.40 14.40
C TYR A 103 -7.38 3.86 13.99
N PRO A 104 -7.18 2.53 13.92
CA PRO A 104 -5.88 1.95 13.64
C PRO A 104 -5.43 2.25 12.21
N TRP A 105 -4.15 2.60 12.08
CA TRP A 105 -3.50 2.87 10.80
C TRP A 105 -2.17 2.14 10.72
N TYR A 106 -1.90 1.47 9.61
CA TYR A 106 -0.69 0.69 9.35
C TYR A 106 0.04 1.27 8.14
N PRO A 107 1.01 2.17 8.34
CA PRO A 107 1.79 2.72 7.24
C PRO A 107 2.86 1.74 6.75
N VAL A 108 2.92 1.57 5.43
CA VAL A 108 4.03 0.95 4.69
C VAL A 108 4.98 2.05 4.23
N LEU A 109 6.27 1.78 4.03
CA LEU A 109 7.19 2.74 3.44
C LEU A 109 7.09 2.75 1.91
N GLY A 110 7.11 3.95 1.31
CA GLY A 110 7.30 4.18 -0.11
C GLY A 110 8.68 4.78 -0.41
N ASN A 111 9.04 4.89 -1.70
CA ASN A 111 10.36 5.37 -2.12
C ASN A 111 10.63 6.83 -1.71
N HIS A 112 9.60 7.62 -1.51
CA HIS A 112 9.75 9.03 -1.11
C HIS A 112 9.82 9.23 0.41
N ASP A 113 9.43 8.27 1.22
CA ASP A 113 9.48 8.40 2.68
C ASP A 113 10.92 8.54 3.20
N PRO A 114 11.92 7.80 2.68
CA PRO A 114 13.32 7.96 3.04
C PRO A 114 13.95 9.31 2.64
N GLU A 115 13.41 10.02 1.66
CA GLU A 115 13.88 11.36 1.29
C GLU A 115 13.74 12.37 2.44
N SER A 116 12.85 12.09 3.38
CA SER A 116 12.60 12.92 4.57
C SER A 116 13.04 12.22 5.85
N PRO A 117 14.18 12.61 6.45
CA PRO A 117 14.61 12.06 7.74
C PRO A 117 13.61 12.28 8.88
N SER A 118 12.75 13.28 8.78
CA SER A 118 11.67 13.53 9.76
C SER A 118 10.53 12.53 9.60
N THR A 119 10.15 12.21 8.39
CA THR A 119 9.14 11.21 8.08
C THR A 119 9.60 9.83 8.53
N MET A 120 10.82 9.42 8.20
CA MET A 120 11.37 8.14 8.65
C MET A 120 11.41 8.01 10.19
N ARG A 121 11.85 9.08 10.90
CA ARG A 121 11.83 9.05 12.37
C ARG A 121 10.42 8.92 12.93
N TYR A 122 9.46 9.59 12.30
CA TYR A 122 8.05 9.51 12.69
C TYR A 122 7.49 8.11 12.46
N LEU A 123 7.64 7.56 11.26
CA LEU A 123 7.10 6.25 10.90
C LEU A 123 7.71 5.12 11.75
N ARG A 124 9.03 5.11 11.94
CA ARG A 124 9.69 4.15 12.85
C ARG A 124 9.14 4.20 14.26
N LYS A 125 8.90 5.40 14.79
CA LYS A 125 8.33 5.57 16.13
C LYS A 125 6.85 5.13 16.15
N TYR A 126 6.09 5.52 15.17
CA TYR A 126 4.67 5.20 15.07
C TYR A 126 4.44 3.69 14.95
N ASN A 127 5.18 3.02 14.07
CA ASN A 127 5.06 1.58 13.85
C ASN A 127 5.43 0.70 15.06
N GLN A 128 6.13 1.26 16.05
CA GLN A 128 6.33 0.56 17.32
C GLN A 128 5.04 0.44 18.13
N THR A 129 4.06 1.28 17.87
CA THR A 129 2.82 1.40 18.64
C THR A 129 1.59 0.82 17.94
N VAL A 130 1.70 0.38 16.67
CA VAL A 130 0.58 -0.22 15.96
C VAL A 130 0.12 -1.51 16.67
N PRO A 131 -1.20 -1.73 16.76
CA PRO A 131 -1.73 -2.88 17.51
C PRO A 131 -1.57 -4.22 16.77
N ASN A 132 -1.79 -5.30 17.50
CA ASN A 132 -1.92 -6.66 16.99
C ASN A 132 -0.70 -7.23 16.25
N VAL A 133 0.48 -6.62 16.36
CA VAL A 133 1.71 -7.12 15.74
C VAL A 133 2.08 -8.47 16.31
N VAL A 134 2.32 -9.43 15.44
CA VAL A 134 2.71 -10.82 15.82
C VAL A 134 4.17 -11.11 15.52
N ASN A 135 4.75 -10.43 14.52
CA ASN A 135 6.16 -10.59 14.19
C ASN A 135 6.77 -9.26 13.71
N ARG A 136 8.07 -9.11 13.90
CA ARG A 136 8.85 -7.95 13.46
C ARG A 136 9.84 -8.39 12.41
N GLY A 137 10.18 -7.49 11.49
CA GLY A 137 11.08 -7.72 10.38
C GLY A 137 12.50 -8.12 10.80
N PRO A 138 13.35 -8.43 9.84
CA PRO A 138 14.75 -8.77 10.10
C PRO A 138 15.51 -7.59 10.76
N GLU A 139 16.69 -7.90 11.28
CA GLU A 139 17.56 -6.89 11.91
C GLU A 139 17.78 -5.70 10.98
N GLY A 140 17.56 -4.52 11.49
CA GLY A 140 17.69 -3.26 10.75
C GLY A 140 16.42 -2.72 10.13
N CYS A 141 15.33 -3.52 10.06
CA CYS A 141 14.02 -3.03 9.59
C CYS A 141 12.83 -3.46 10.46
N GLU A 142 13.05 -3.82 11.72
CA GLU A 142 12.03 -4.37 12.64
C GLU A 142 10.85 -3.42 12.88
N THR A 143 11.05 -2.12 12.64
CA THR A 143 10.01 -1.10 12.83
C THR A 143 9.32 -0.70 11.53
N THR A 144 9.82 -1.14 10.41
CA THR A 144 9.30 -0.79 9.09
C THR A 144 8.81 -2.01 8.30
N THR A 145 9.21 -3.21 8.73
CA THR A 145 8.64 -4.50 8.32
C THR A 145 8.03 -5.20 9.53
N PHE A 146 6.82 -5.68 9.41
CA PHE A 146 6.14 -6.43 10.47
C PHE A 146 4.92 -7.16 9.92
N SER A 147 4.42 -8.14 10.67
CA SER A 147 3.11 -8.74 10.44
C SER A 147 2.18 -8.55 11.63
N PHE A 148 0.89 -8.57 11.37
CA PHE A 148 -0.14 -8.49 12.40
C PHE A 148 -1.35 -9.33 12.02
N ASP A 149 -2.09 -9.73 13.03
CA ASP A 149 -3.29 -10.52 12.87
C ASP A 149 -4.55 -9.70 13.20
N TRP A 150 -5.58 -9.87 12.39
CA TRP A 150 -6.90 -9.33 12.71
C TRP A 150 -7.97 -10.37 12.35
N ALA A 151 -8.75 -10.76 13.33
CA ALA A 151 -9.70 -11.87 13.17
C ALA A 151 -9.02 -13.13 12.57
N ASN A 152 -9.57 -13.68 11.49
CA ASN A 152 -9.00 -14.86 10.81
C ASN A 152 -8.12 -14.48 9.60
N THR A 153 -7.47 -13.33 9.67
CA THR A 153 -6.64 -12.78 8.59
C THR A 153 -5.26 -12.40 9.10
N HIS A 154 -4.25 -12.73 8.33
CA HIS A 154 -2.87 -12.36 8.53
C HIS A 154 -2.47 -11.25 7.55
N PHE A 155 -1.81 -10.22 8.04
CA PHE A 155 -1.39 -9.06 7.27
C PHE A 155 0.11 -8.89 7.41
N VAL A 156 0.79 -8.71 6.29
CA VAL A 156 2.24 -8.49 6.25
C VAL A 156 2.52 -7.12 5.64
N VAL A 157 3.29 -6.30 6.33
CA VAL A 157 3.81 -5.01 5.89
C VAL A 157 5.29 -5.18 5.58
N LEU A 158 5.67 -5.00 4.31
CA LEU A 158 7.05 -5.12 3.84
C LEU A 158 7.64 -3.75 3.55
N ASN A 159 8.80 -3.49 4.09
CA ASN A 159 9.66 -2.40 3.66
C ASN A 159 10.57 -2.87 2.51
N GLN A 160 10.19 -2.55 1.29
CA GLN A 160 10.92 -2.91 0.07
C GLN A 160 12.21 -2.07 -0.12
N TYR A 161 12.43 -1.06 0.71
CA TYR A 161 13.65 -0.23 0.71
C TYR A 161 14.66 -0.70 1.77
N TYR A 162 14.49 -1.90 2.29
CA TYR A 162 15.47 -2.57 3.12
C TYR A 162 16.58 -3.16 2.24
N ASP A 163 17.83 -2.75 2.49
CA ASP A 163 19.01 -3.14 1.69
C ASP A 163 19.75 -4.38 2.22
N GLY A 164 19.14 -5.15 3.11
CA GLY A 164 19.75 -6.27 3.82
C GLY A 164 20.45 -5.89 5.13
N ALA A 165 20.54 -4.60 5.45
CA ALA A 165 21.16 -4.09 6.67
C ALA A 165 20.45 -2.87 7.28
N LYS A 166 19.83 -2.04 6.46
CA LYS A 166 19.17 -0.80 6.85
C LYS A 166 17.79 -0.71 6.23
N ASP A 167 16.88 -0.04 6.91
CA ASP A 167 15.48 0.14 6.52
C ASP A 167 15.26 1.30 5.51
N TRP A 168 16.32 1.72 4.80
CA TRP A 168 16.24 2.80 3.81
C TRP A 168 17.27 2.61 2.71
N GLY A 169 16.92 1.95 1.65
CA GLY A 169 17.60 1.90 0.36
C GLY A 169 17.07 2.99 -0.58
N LEU A 170 17.64 3.08 -1.76
CA LEU A 170 17.20 4.02 -2.80
C LEU A 170 16.22 3.37 -3.76
N GLU A 171 16.36 2.08 -3.97
CA GLU A 171 15.60 1.28 -4.92
C GLU A 171 14.75 0.25 -4.18
N GLY A 172 13.56 -0.04 -4.68
CA GLY A 172 12.68 -1.05 -4.13
C GLY A 172 13.08 -2.45 -4.56
N ASP A 173 13.21 -3.35 -3.59
CA ASP A 173 13.50 -4.76 -3.82
C ASP A 173 12.92 -5.63 -2.70
N VAL A 174 12.79 -6.92 -2.97
CA VAL A 174 12.57 -7.92 -1.93
C VAL A 174 13.83 -8.76 -1.81
N VAL A 175 14.82 -8.18 -1.11
CA VAL A 175 16.14 -8.78 -0.94
C VAL A 175 16.07 -10.16 -0.26
N PRO A 176 17.09 -11.04 -0.42
CA PRO A 176 17.05 -12.40 0.13
C PRO A 176 16.72 -12.47 1.61
N GLU A 177 17.24 -11.56 2.43
CA GLU A 177 16.98 -11.49 3.88
C GLU A 177 15.49 -11.20 4.18
N LEU A 178 14.86 -10.38 3.35
CA LEU A 178 13.43 -10.08 3.46
C LEU A 178 12.59 -11.25 2.98
N LEU A 179 13.00 -11.95 1.92
CA LEU A 179 12.35 -13.17 1.45
C LEU A 179 12.42 -14.29 2.49
N GLU A 180 13.59 -14.48 3.15
CA GLU A 180 13.75 -15.48 4.21
C GLU A 180 12.85 -15.19 5.42
N TRP A 181 12.79 -13.94 5.85
CA TRP A 181 11.90 -13.52 6.92
C TRP A 181 10.43 -13.75 6.55
N LEU A 182 10.02 -13.35 5.35
CA LEU A 182 8.65 -13.50 4.86
C LEU A 182 8.24 -14.97 4.76
N GLU A 183 9.11 -15.84 4.26
CA GLU A 183 8.86 -17.30 4.22
C GLU A 183 8.59 -17.86 5.62
N ALA A 184 9.40 -17.46 6.59
CA ALA A 184 9.24 -17.93 7.98
C ALA A 184 7.94 -17.40 8.60
N ASP A 185 7.59 -16.15 8.34
CA ASP A 185 6.39 -15.50 8.85
C ASP A 185 5.12 -16.12 8.27
N LEU A 186 5.05 -16.27 6.95
CA LEU A 186 3.92 -16.90 6.28
C LEU A 186 3.76 -18.38 6.66
N ALA A 187 4.87 -19.10 6.82
CA ALA A 187 4.84 -20.51 7.26
C ALA A 187 4.34 -20.68 8.71
N ALA A 188 4.51 -19.69 9.56
CA ALA A 188 4.04 -19.68 10.93
C ALA A 188 2.55 -19.33 11.07
N SER A 189 1.97 -18.67 10.07
CA SER A 189 0.56 -18.26 10.09
C SER A 189 -0.37 -19.45 9.85
N ALA A 190 -1.42 -19.55 10.67
CA ALA A 190 -2.52 -20.49 10.49
C ALA A 190 -3.83 -19.79 10.07
N LYS A 191 -3.75 -18.53 9.67
CA LYS A 191 -4.93 -17.76 9.28
C LYS A 191 -5.44 -18.20 7.91
N LYS A 192 -6.76 -18.06 7.72
CA LYS A 192 -7.40 -18.45 6.47
C LYS A 192 -7.07 -17.51 5.33
N HIS A 193 -7.01 -16.22 5.63
CA HIS A 193 -6.74 -15.18 4.65
C HIS A 193 -5.40 -14.52 4.94
N ILE A 194 -4.66 -14.20 3.88
CA ILE A 194 -3.33 -13.61 3.97
C ILE A 194 -3.23 -12.48 2.95
N PHE A 195 -2.87 -11.28 3.41
CA PHE A 195 -2.58 -10.13 2.56
C PHE A 195 -1.16 -9.64 2.80
N VAL A 196 -0.44 -9.38 1.72
CA VAL A 196 0.91 -8.83 1.78
C VAL A 196 0.92 -7.44 1.16
N PHE A 197 1.52 -6.49 1.85
CA PHE A 197 1.61 -5.10 1.45
C PHE A 197 3.07 -4.69 1.24
N GLY A 198 3.32 -4.05 0.13
CA GLY A 198 4.54 -3.32 -0.18
C GLY A 198 4.18 -1.99 -0.82
N HIS A 199 5.16 -1.28 -1.35
CA HIS A 199 4.88 -0.05 -2.10
C HIS A 199 4.93 -0.29 -3.60
N GLU A 200 5.98 -0.94 -4.07
CA GLU A 200 6.19 -1.15 -5.49
C GLU A 200 5.46 -2.38 -6.01
N PRO A 201 4.80 -2.30 -7.17
CA PRO A 201 4.14 -3.46 -7.78
C PRO A 201 5.15 -4.50 -8.27
N LEU A 202 4.73 -5.77 -8.31
CA LEU A 202 5.45 -6.83 -9.02
C LEU A 202 5.62 -6.46 -10.50
N ILE A 203 4.57 -5.92 -11.07
CA ILE A 203 4.54 -5.39 -12.42
C ILE A 203 3.56 -4.21 -12.48
N PRO A 204 3.99 -3.02 -12.94
CA PRO A 204 3.11 -1.89 -13.13
C PRO A 204 1.99 -2.22 -14.13
N MET A 205 0.75 -1.98 -13.71
CA MET A 205 -0.44 -2.25 -14.50
C MET A 205 -1.13 -0.96 -14.94
N PRO A 206 -1.88 -0.98 -16.04
CA PRO A 206 -2.58 0.20 -16.50
C PRO A 206 -3.68 0.62 -15.53
N ASP A 207 -3.84 1.94 -15.36
CA ASP A 207 -4.99 2.51 -14.64
C ASP A 207 -6.30 2.05 -15.28
N MET A 208 -7.24 1.63 -14.44
CA MET A 208 -8.49 1.00 -14.87
C MET A 208 -9.42 1.89 -15.70
N ASP A 209 -9.29 3.21 -15.61
CA ASP A 209 -10.16 4.14 -16.31
C ASP A 209 -9.50 4.72 -17.57
N ASN A 210 -8.20 4.98 -17.54
CA ASN A 210 -7.51 5.71 -18.60
C ASN A 210 -6.35 4.95 -19.25
N GLY A 211 -6.01 3.76 -18.75
CA GLY A 211 -4.95 2.92 -19.30
C GLY A 211 -3.52 3.44 -19.09
N ARG A 212 -3.33 4.49 -18.30
CA ARG A 212 -2.01 5.03 -17.98
C ARG A 212 -1.18 4.02 -17.21
N ILE A 213 0.05 3.81 -17.64
CA ILE A 213 1.03 2.98 -16.94
C ILE A 213 2.20 3.87 -16.52
N ARG A 214 2.70 3.67 -15.30
CA ARG A 214 3.86 4.38 -14.75
C ARG A 214 4.81 3.38 -14.10
N HIS A 215 6.08 3.81 -13.95
CA HIS A 215 7.11 3.08 -13.21
C HIS A 215 7.41 1.68 -13.75
N GLN A 216 7.27 1.49 -15.07
CA GLN A 216 7.75 0.28 -15.72
C GLN A 216 9.29 0.29 -15.75
N GLY A 217 9.91 -0.78 -15.23
CA GLY A 217 11.35 -0.86 -15.04
C GLY A 217 11.88 0.02 -13.90
N ASP A 218 10.96 0.55 -13.07
CA ASP A 218 11.22 1.41 -11.92
C ASP A 218 10.27 0.95 -10.78
N SER A 219 10.21 -0.33 -10.58
CA SER A 219 9.43 -1.07 -9.58
C SER A 219 10.13 -2.40 -9.31
N LEU A 220 9.48 -3.37 -8.66
CA LEU A 220 10.09 -4.68 -8.43
C LEU A 220 10.55 -5.39 -9.72
N ASP A 221 10.03 -5.00 -10.88
CA ASP A 221 10.46 -5.48 -12.18
C ASP A 221 11.89 -5.02 -12.56
N GLU A 222 12.49 -4.09 -11.84
CA GLU A 222 13.92 -3.77 -11.93
C GLU A 222 14.80 -4.91 -11.41
N ASN A 223 14.32 -5.66 -10.39
CA ASN A 223 15.00 -6.79 -9.79
C ASN A 223 14.26 -8.12 -10.06
N PRO A 224 14.21 -8.57 -11.32
CA PRO A 224 13.28 -9.60 -11.77
C PRO A 224 13.49 -10.98 -11.13
N GLU A 225 14.68 -11.31 -10.68
CA GLU A 225 14.96 -12.59 -10.00
C GLU A 225 14.33 -12.59 -8.59
N ASN A 226 14.51 -11.50 -7.85
CA ASN A 226 13.92 -11.33 -6.52
C ASN A 226 12.40 -11.19 -6.61
N ALA A 227 11.91 -10.40 -7.58
CA ALA A 227 10.48 -10.26 -7.82
C ALA A 227 9.81 -11.59 -8.19
N PHE A 228 10.48 -12.43 -8.99
CA PHE A 228 10.00 -13.76 -9.29
C PHE A 228 9.99 -14.67 -8.06
N ALA A 229 11.05 -14.66 -7.25
CA ALA A 229 11.12 -15.42 -6.00
C ALA A 229 10.02 -14.98 -5.04
N PHE A 230 9.80 -13.67 -4.91
CA PHE A 230 8.72 -13.09 -4.13
C PHE A 230 7.34 -13.57 -4.61
N HIS A 231 7.06 -13.46 -5.90
CA HIS A 231 5.80 -13.94 -6.46
C HIS A 231 5.56 -15.43 -6.18
N GLN A 232 6.59 -16.28 -6.38
CA GLN A 232 6.47 -17.72 -6.12
C GLN A 232 6.24 -18.02 -4.63
N LEU A 233 6.84 -17.23 -3.75
CA LEU A 233 6.66 -17.34 -2.31
C LEU A 233 5.21 -17.03 -1.91
N LEU A 234 4.64 -15.95 -2.44
CA LEU A 234 3.25 -15.58 -2.17
C LEU A 234 2.26 -16.65 -2.66
N LEU A 235 2.49 -17.19 -3.86
CA LEU A 235 1.68 -18.29 -4.39
C LEU A 235 1.77 -19.55 -3.52
N LYS A 236 2.99 -19.91 -3.10
CA LYS A 236 3.25 -21.10 -2.27
C LYS A 236 2.45 -21.07 -0.97
N HIS A 237 2.31 -19.91 -0.36
CA HIS A 237 1.61 -19.73 0.91
C HIS A 237 0.13 -19.35 0.76
N GLY A 238 -0.40 -19.31 -0.47
CA GLY A 238 -1.81 -19.04 -0.73
C GLY A 238 -2.22 -17.62 -0.33
N VAL A 239 -1.36 -16.63 -0.59
CA VAL A 239 -1.67 -15.23 -0.35
C VAL A 239 -2.84 -14.80 -1.23
N ASP A 240 -3.90 -14.24 -0.64
CA ASP A 240 -5.09 -13.79 -1.35
C ASP A 240 -4.77 -12.63 -2.30
N ALA A 241 -3.97 -11.66 -1.83
CA ALA A 241 -3.53 -10.55 -2.66
C ALA A 241 -2.21 -9.94 -2.16
N TYR A 242 -1.40 -9.51 -3.13
CA TYR A 242 -0.36 -8.52 -2.95
C TYR A 242 -0.92 -7.13 -3.24
N ILE A 243 -0.73 -6.18 -2.33
CA ILE A 243 -1.30 -4.83 -2.43
C ILE A 243 -0.17 -3.81 -2.38
N CYS A 244 -0.12 -2.96 -3.37
CA CYS A 244 0.95 -1.98 -3.59
C CYS A 244 0.41 -0.56 -3.80
N GLY A 245 1.25 0.38 -4.20
CA GLY A 245 0.97 1.75 -4.60
C GLY A 245 1.88 2.17 -5.74
N HIS A 246 2.62 3.28 -5.58
CA HIS A 246 3.70 3.74 -6.45
C HIS A 246 3.27 4.26 -7.83
N THR A 247 2.39 3.54 -8.53
CA THR A 247 2.02 3.90 -9.91
C THR A 247 1.09 5.10 -10.00
N HIS A 248 0.45 5.49 -8.90
CA HIS A 248 -0.63 6.48 -8.84
C HIS A 248 -1.83 6.15 -9.74
N GLY A 249 -1.84 4.98 -10.38
CA GLY A 249 -2.93 4.47 -11.18
C GLY A 249 -3.66 3.35 -10.44
N THR A 250 -4.99 3.36 -10.46
CA THR A 250 -5.74 2.27 -9.82
C THR A 250 -5.79 1.07 -10.76
N SER A 251 -5.30 -0.06 -10.28
CA SER A 251 -5.31 -1.29 -11.04
C SER A 251 -5.63 -2.51 -10.18
N TYR A 252 -6.13 -3.55 -10.82
CA TYR A 252 -6.32 -4.88 -10.24
C TYR A 252 -6.06 -5.93 -11.32
N ALA A 253 -5.23 -6.90 -11.00
CA ALA A 253 -4.83 -7.94 -11.95
C ALA A 253 -4.57 -9.26 -11.24
N LYS A 254 -4.91 -10.37 -11.87
CA LYS A 254 -4.50 -11.71 -11.42
C LYS A 254 -3.25 -12.12 -12.17
N ILE A 255 -2.09 -11.96 -11.53
CA ILE A 255 -0.78 -12.22 -12.11
C ILE A 255 -0.41 -13.69 -11.86
N ASN A 256 -0.62 -14.54 -12.86
CA ASN A 256 -0.34 -15.98 -12.79
C ASN A 256 -0.82 -16.64 -11.47
N GLY A 257 -2.07 -16.36 -11.11
CA GLY A 257 -2.72 -16.92 -9.92
C GLY A 257 -2.70 -16.05 -8.67
N LEU A 258 -1.88 -15.01 -8.60
CA LEU A 258 -1.81 -14.05 -7.50
C LEU A 258 -2.53 -12.75 -7.87
N TRP A 259 -3.44 -12.30 -7.04
CA TRP A 259 -4.00 -10.96 -7.19
C TRP A 259 -2.98 -9.89 -6.80
N GLN A 260 -2.79 -8.91 -7.69
CA GLN A 260 -2.10 -7.65 -7.39
C GLN A 260 -3.12 -6.51 -7.46
N LEU A 261 -3.18 -5.70 -6.40
CA LEU A 261 -4.08 -4.56 -6.29
C LEU A 261 -3.25 -3.29 -6.05
N ASP A 262 -3.55 -2.25 -6.80
CA ASP A 262 -2.99 -0.92 -6.60
C ASP A 262 -4.15 0.07 -6.46
N PRO A 263 -4.33 0.72 -5.30
CA PRO A 263 -5.38 1.74 -5.13
C PRO A 263 -5.10 3.01 -5.94
N GLY A 264 -3.89 3.17 -6.49
CA GLY A 264 -3.44 4.44 -7.01
C GLY A 264 -3.08 5.39 -5.87
N HIS A 265 -3.61 6.60 -5.89
CA HIS A 265 -3.34 7.59 -4.85
C HIS A 265 -4.63 8.09 -4.19
N ALA A 266 -4.55 8.44 -2.91
CA ALA A 266 -5.64 9.04 -2.13
C ALA A 266 -5.40 10.52 -1.82
N ARG A 267 -4.69 11.21 -2.69
CA ARG A 267 -4.49 12.67 -2.66
C ARG A 267 -5.39 13.34 -3.69
N GLY A 268 -5.47 14.64 -3.66
CA GLY A 268 -6.19 15.41 -4.68
C GLY A 268 -5.63 15.20 -6.09
N LEU A 269 -6.03 16.04 -7.00
CA LEU A 269 -5.60 15.97 -8.40
C LEU A 269 -4.08 15.98 -8.52
N GLU A 270 -3.53 15.00 -9.22
CA GLU A 270 -2.16 15.03 -9.66
C GLU A 270 -2.01 16.16 -10.70
N GLU A 271 -1.01 17.02 -10.55
CA GLU A 271 -0.81 18.14 -11.46
C GLU A 271 -0.64 17.65 -12.91
N ALA A 272 -1.40 18.22 -13.82
CA ALA A 272 -1.41 17.89 -15.23
C ALA A 272 -0.02 18.01 -15.91
N SER A 273 0.86 18.84 -15.36
CA SER A 273 2.18 19.15 -15.93
C SER A 273 3.12 17.94 -16.04
N TYR A 274 3.01 16.95 -15.14
CA TYR A 274 3.87 15.76 -15.18
C TYR A 274 3.35 14.74 -16.21
N ALA A 275 2.04 14.54 -16.25
CA ALA A 275 1.41 13.72 -17.28
C ALA A 275 1.72 14.27 -18.69
N ASP A 276 1.60 15.59 -18.87
CA ASP A 276 1.89 16.25 -20.16
C ASP A 276 3.32 15.99 -20.64
N GLN A 277 4.32 15.95 -19.77
CA GLN A 277 5.71 15.67 -20.14
C GLN A 277 5.93 14.24 -20.59
N MET A 278 5.31 13.28 -19.90
CA MET A 278 5.43 11.87 -20.24
C MET A 278 4.70 11.55 -21.55
N TYR A 279 3.51 12.07 -21.75
CA TYR A 279 2.78 11.89 -23.02
C TYR A 279 3.47 12.59 -24.19
N ALA A 280 4.09 13.73 -23.96
CA ALA A 280 4.94 14.36 -24.96
C ALA A 280 6.16 13.50 -25.32
N ALA A 281 6.74 12.75 -24.37
CA ALA A 281 7.83 11.82 -24.63
C ALA A 281 7.35 10.60 -25.45
N ILE A 282 6.19 10.02 -25.10
CA ILE A 282 5.55 8.93 -25.86
C ILE A 282 5.23 9.41 -27.28
N GLY A 283 4.62 10.57 -27.44
CA GLY A 283 4.31 11.16 -28.74
C GLY A 283 5.57 11.40 -29.60
N ARG A 284 6.65 11.87 -29.00
CA ARG A 284 7.94 12.03 -29.70
C ARG A 284 8.51 10.67 -30.13
N ALA A 285 8.51 9.67 -29.27
CA ALA A 285 9.03 8.35 -29.59
C ALA A 285 8.26 7.70 -30.74
N ILE A 286 6.94 7.86 -30.78
CA ILE A 286 6.09 7.38 -31.89
C ILE A 286 6.45 8.11 -33.18
N GLU A 287 6.55 9.44 -33.15
CA GLU A 287 6.87 10.24 -34.33
C GLU A 287 8.28 9.94 -34.86
N GLU A 288 9.28 9.81 -33.99
CA GLU A 288 10.61 9.39 -34.35
C GLU A 288 10.65 7.99 -34.95
N GLY A 289 9.89 7.05 -34.39
CA GLY A 289 9.75 5.71 -34.92
C GLY A 289 9.10 5.69 -36.30
N ARG A 290 8.08 6.53 -36.49
CA ARG A 290 7.42 6.70 -37.79
C ARG A 290 8.40 7.24 -38.85
N GLN A 291 9.20 8.23 -38.51
CA GLN A 291 10.23 8.81 -39.39
C GLN A 291 11.34 7.79 -39.74
N ARG A 292 11.63 6.85 -38.86
CA ARG A 292 12.60 5.76 -39.08
C ARG A 292 11.99 4.56 -39.80
N GLY A 293 10.71 4.58 -40.12
CA GLY A 293 10.00 3.44 -40.72
C GLY A 293 9.87 2.24 -39.77
N VAL A 294 9.99 2.49 -38.48
CA VAL A 294 9.76 1.51 -37.42
C VAL A 294 8.28 1.56 -37.06
N GLY A 295 7.57 0.44 -37.02
CA GLY A 295 6.14 0.41 -36.64
C GLY A 295 5.95 0.97 -35.23
N GLU A 296 4.81 1.61 -34.98
CA GLU A 296 4.49 2.32 -33.72
C GLU A 296 4.64 1.42 -32.49
N ALA A 297 4.21 0.13 -32.56
CA ALA A 297 4.45 -0.84 -31.51
C ALA A 297 5.94 -1.06 -31.20
N ASN A 298 6.77 -1.04 -32.24
CA ASN A 298 8.22 -1.17 -32.06
C ASN A 298 8.87 0.11 -31.54
N SER A 299 8.26 1.27 -31.78
CA SER A 299 8.72 2.56 -31.23
C SER A 299 8.38 2.66 -29.75
N LEU A 300 7.20 2.23 -29.35
CA LEU A 300 6.82 2.07 -27.95
C LEU A 300 7.68 0.99 -27.27
N ARG A 301 7.86 -0.16 -27.92
CA ARG A 301 8.79 -1.18 -27.44
C ARG A 301 10.23 -0.68 -27.36
N GLN A 302 10.64 0.31 -28.13
CA GLN A 302 11.98 0.88 -28.10
C GLN A 302 12.10 1.96 -27.05
N LEU A 303 11.05 2.72 -26.80
CA LEU A 303 10.97 3.60 -25.63
C LEU A 303 11.11 2.81 -24.32
N TYR A 304 10.51 1.61 -24.28
CA TYR A 304 10.62 0.65 -23.16
C TYR A 304 11.82 -0.31 -23.29
N ARG A 305 12.56 -0.32 -24.38
CA ARG A 305 13.70 -1.20 -24.65
C ARG A 305 15.04 -0.63 -24.20
N ASP A 306 15.12 0.68 -24.10
CA ASP A 306 16.23 1.35 -23.44
C ASP A 306 16.10 1.19 -21.90
N ASP A 307 14.95 0.63 -21.49
CA ASP A 307 14.68 0.04 -20.20
C ASP A 307 14.87 -1.46 -20.30
N PRO A 308 15.88 -2.07 -19.62
CA PRO A 308 16.17 -3.51 -19.71
C PRO A 308 15.07 -4.42 -19.15
N TYR A 309 14.05 -3.85 -18.50
CA TYR A 309 13.02 -4.54 -17.71
C TYR A 309 11.65 -4.54 -18.36
N HIS A 310 11.57 -4.53 -19.66
CA HIS A 310 10.31 -4.43 -20.36
C HIS A 310 9.40 -5.65 -20.15
N ILE A 311 8.14 -5.42 -20.45
CA ILE A 311 7.01 -6.34 -20.32
C ILE A 311 7.27 -7.75 -20.90
N ASP A 312 8.11 -7.87 -21.96
CA ASP A 312 8.49 -9.16 -22.56
C ASP A 312 9.23 -10.08 -21.58
N TYR A 313 9.95 -9.52 -20.60
CA TYR A 313 10.62 -10.29 -19.56
C TYR A 313 9.59 -10.92 -18.62
N TRP A 314 8.61 -10.17 -18.18
CA TRP A 314 7.53 -10.65 -17.33
C TRP A 314 6.65 -11.66 -18.04
N PHE A 315 6.38 -11.47 -19.33
CA PHE A 315 5.70 -12.47 -20.16
C PHE A 315 6.45 -13.78 -20.18
N LYS A 316 7.78 -13.73 -20.26
CA LYS A 316 8.62 -14.91 -20.31
C LYS A 316 8.75 -15.60 -18.96
N TYR A 317 8.95 -14.85 -17.88
CA TYR A 317 9.17 -15.38 -16.54
C TYR A 317 7.89 -15.77 -15.81
N LEU A 318 6.87 -14.94 -15.88
CA LEU A 318 5.63 -15.13 -15.14
C LEU A 318 4.55 -15.83 -15.97
N GLY A 319 4.80 -16.14 -17.24
CA GLY A 319 3.82 -16.79 -18.12
C GLY A 319 2.55 -15.96 -18.32
N LEU A 320 2.64 -14.63 -18.17
CA LEU A 320 1.49 -13.71 -18.13
C LEU A 320 0.79 -13.53 -19.48
N LYS A 321 1.32 -14.14 -20.54
CA LYS A 321 0.83 -14.01 -21.92
C LYS A 321 -0.67 -14.29 -22.09
N ASP A 322 -1.21 -15.14 -21.23
CA ASP A 322 -2.61 -15.58 -21.32
C ASP A 322 -3.53 -14.90 -20.30
N GLN A 323 -3.04 -13.94 -19.52
CA GLN A 323 -3.86 -13.23 -18.53
C GLN A 323 -4.73 -12.15 -19.18
N PRO A 324 -6.03 -12.03 -18.79
CA PRO A 324 -6.96 -11.08 -19.43
C PRO A 324 -6.48 -9.63 -19.43
N VAL A 325 -5.83 -9.17 -18.36
CA VAL A 325 -5.31 -7.80 -18.26
C VAL A 325 -4.14 -7.57 -19.22
N ILE A 326 -3.30 -8.59 -19.43
CA ILE A 326 -2.16 -8.53 -20.32
C ILE A 326 -2.58 -8.74 -21.76
N GLN A 327 -3.62 -9.54 -21.99
CA GLN A 327 -4.30 -9.54 -23.30
C GLN A 327 -4.86 -8.15 -23.60
N THR A 328 -5.39 -7.43 -22.60
CA THR A 328 -5.84 -6.05 -22.78
C THR A 328 -4.68 -5.11 -23.08
N LEU A 329 -3.52 -5.27 -22.46
CA LEU A 329 -2.29 -4.55 -22.81
C LEU A 329 -1.77 -4.91 -24.19
N ALA A 330 -1.70 -6.19 -24.54
CA ALA A 330 -1.30 -6.65 -25.86
C ALA A 330 -2.29 -6.18 -26.93
N GLN A 331 -3.59 -6.28 -26.66
CA GLN A 331 -4.65 -5.76 -27.51
C GLN A 331 -4.57 -4.24 -27.65
N PHE A 332 -4.32 -3.54 -26.57
CA PHE A 332 -4.08 -2.12 -26.57
C PHE A 332 -2.87 -1.74 -27.42
N TYR A 333 -1.75 -2.45 -27.31
CA TYR A 333 -0.58 -2.23 -28.16
C TYR A 333 -0.84 -2.58 -29.62
N ASP A 334 -1.60 -3.64 -29.90
CA ASP A 334 -1.94 -4.06 -31.26
C ASP A 334 -2.98 -3.13 -31.89
N GLU A 335 -4.02 -2.74 -31.18
CA GLU A 335 -5.02 -1.76 -31.63
C GLU A 335 -4.40 -0.39 -31.85
N TYR A 336 -3.55 0.04 -30.92
CA TYR A 336 -2.81 1.29 -31.02
C TYR A 336 -1.85 1.33 -32.20
N SER A 337 -1.25 0.18 -32.55
CA SER A 337 -0.31 0.06 -33.68
C SER A 337 -1.01 0.05 -35.02
N ASN A 338 -2.24 -0.46 -35.09
CA ASN A 338 -2.93 -0.78 -36.33
C ASN A 338 -4.13 0.15 -36.63
N ASP A 339 -4.62 0.87 -35.63
CA ASP A 339 -5.75 1.79 -35.78
C ASP A 339 -5.39 3.23 -35.40
N PRO A 340 -5.21 4.13 -36.42
CA PRO A 340 -4.94 5.53 -36.17
C PRO A 340 -6.03 6.26 -35.36
N GLU A 341 -7.30 5.82 -35.48
CA GLU A 341 -8.39 6.42 -34.72
C GLU A 341 -8.40 5.95 -33.26
N ALA A 342 -8.01 4.70 -33.00
CA ALA A 342 -7.78 4.21 -31.63
C ALA A 342 -6.63 4.97 -30.98
N ARG A 343 -5.56 5.23 -31.75
CA ARG A 343 -4.45 6.08 -31.33
C ARG A 343 -4.92 7.49 -30.98
N ASP A 344 -5.70 8.11 -31.82
CA ASP A 344 -6.16 9.47 -31.61
C ASP A 344 -7.17 9.52 -30.43
N ARG A 345 -8.02 8.50 -30.26
CA ARG A 345 -8.86 8.35 -29.06
C ARG A 345 -8.03 8.19 -27.81
N TYR A 346 -7.00 7.36 -27.85
CA TYR A 346 -6.08 7.17 -26.73
C TYR A 346 -5.33 8.46 -26.42
N TYR A 347 -4.76 9.10 -27.44
CA TYR A 347 -4.05 10.37 -27.32
C TYR A 347 -4.97 11.47 -26.76
N GLU A 348 -6.21 11.54 -27.25
CA GLU A 348 -7.20 12.47 -26.72
C GLU A 348 -7.67 12.11 -25.32
N ALA A 349 -7.87 10.85 -25.01
CA ALA A 349 -8.21 10.38 -23.66
C ALA A 349 -7.06 10.63 -22.68
N GLN A 350 -5.82 10.38 -23.11
CA GLN A 350 -4.62 10.57 -22.27
C GLN A 350 -4.17 12.03 -22.17
N ILE A 351 -4.28 12.80 -23.23
CA ILE A 351 -3.79 14.20 -23.27
C ILE A 351 -4.89 15.21 -22.99
N LYS A 352 -6.09 15.01 -23.51
CA LYS A 352 -7.22 15.92 -23.32
C LYS A 352 -8.23 15.47 -22.28
N GLY A 353 -8.45 14.20 -22.14
CA GLY A 353 -9.23 13.59 -21.04
C GLY A 353 -8.47 13.76 -19.75
N ARG A 354 -7.22 14.25 -19.95
CA ARG A 354 -6.36 14.61 -18.88
C ARG A 354 -6.29 13.49 -17.91
N GLY A 355 -5.52 12.51 -18.28
CA GLY A 355 -5.08 11.41 -17.46
C GLY A 355 -4.76 11.83 -16.03
N GLN A 356 -5.70 12.52 -15.45
CA GLN A 356 -5.70 12.87 -14.05
C GLN A 356 -5.89 11.55 -13.35
N ALA A 357 -4.83 11.12 -12.68
CA ALA A 357 -4.97 10.05 -11.75
C ALA A 357 -6.04 10.48 -10.74
N ARG A 358 -7.10 9.69 -10.65
CA ARG A 358 -8.21 9.95 -9.75
C ARG A 358 -7.87 9.47 -8.37
N SER A 359 -8.20 10.27 -7.38
CA SER A 359 -8.07 9.85 -5.99
C SER A 359 -8.95 8.63 -5.74
N THR A 360 -8.37 7.63 -5.10
CA THR A 360 -9.00 6.31 -4.95
C THR A 360 -8.69 5.73 -3.58
N PHE A 361 -9.61 4.95 -3.06
CA PHE A 361 -9.34 4.01 -1.97
C PHE A 361 -10.03 2.68 -2.25
N LEU A 362 -9.49 1.61 -1.66
CA LEU A 362 -10.13 0.30 -1.68
C LEU A 362 -10.78 0.06 -0.31
N ARG A 363 -11.98 -0.51 -0.35
CA ARG A 363 -12.65 -1.08 0.81
C ARG A 363 -12.71 -2.58 0.62
N ILE A 364 -11.98 -3.33 1.45
CA ILE A 364 -11.82 -4.77 1.32
C ILE A 364 -12.65 -5.45 2.38
N ILE A 365 -13.47 -6.40 1.96
CA ILE A 365 -14.40 -7.15 2.80
C ILE A 365 -13.96 -8.61 2.77
N VAL A 366 -13.55 -9.14 3.92
CA VAL A 366 -13.05 -10.51 4.08
C VAL A 366 -14.09 -11.33 4.85
N GLY A 367 -14.79 -12.19 4.13
CA GLY A 367 -15.79 -13.11 4.68
C GLY A 367 -15.47 -14.58 4.36
N SER A 368 -16.43 -15.30 3.79
CA SER A 368 -16.16 -16.58 3.12
C SER A 368 -15.30 -16.38 1.87
N ASP A 369 -15.53 -15.29 1.19
CA ASP A 369 -14.84 -14.81 0.01
C ASP A 369 -14.27 -13.42 0.28
N VAL A 370 -13.31 -12.99 -0.52
CA VAL A 370 -12.73 -11.64 -0.43
C VAL A 370 -13.31 -10.77 -1.52
N THR A 371 -13.93 -9.67 -1.13
CA THR A 371 -14.49 -8.67 -2.04
C THR A 371 -13.74 -7.36 -1.93
N VAL A 372 -13.36 -6.76 -3.05
CA VAL A 372 -12.69 -5.46 -3.14
C VAL A 372 -13.62 -4.47 -3.81
N GLU A 373 -14.00 -3.44 -3.09
CA GLU A 373 -14.73 -2.29 -3.59
C GLU A 373 -13.75 -1.17 -3.93
N ILE A 374 -13.77 -0.69 -5.16
CA ILE A 374 -12.92 0.40 -5.64
C ILE A 374 -13.76 1.68 -5.67
N HIS A 375 -13.46 2.61 -4.78
CA HIS A 375 -14.12 3.90 -4.68
C HIS A 375 -13.21 4.98 -5.25
N ARG A 376 -13.70 5.72 -6.25
CA ARG A 376 -12.92 6.79 -6.91
C ARG A 376 -13.71 8.08 -6.93
N ASP A 377 -12.99 9.20 -6.84
CA ASP A 377 -13.56 10.51 -7.07
C ASP A 377 -13.96 10.71 -8.55
N ASP A 378 -14.64 11.78 -8.86
CA ASP A 378 -14.78 12.24 -10.23
C ASP A 378 -13.47 12.91 -10.70
N ALA A 379 -13.38 13.30 -11.96
CA ALA A 379 -12.15 13.83 -12.57
C ALA A 379 -11.60 15.12 -11.91
N HIS A 380 -12.24 15.63 -10.87
CA HIS A 380 -11.92 16.94 -10.27
C HIS A 380 -11.88 16.93 -8.74
N GLY A 381 -11.77 15.74 -8.12
CA GLY A 381 -11.86 15.61 -6.67
C GLY A 381 -13.28 15.82 -6.14
N GLY A 382 -14.28 15.48 -6.95
CA GLY A 382 -15.68 15.45 -6.57
C GLY A 382 -16.03 14.27 -5.69
N PRO A 383 -17.31 13.95 -5.56
CA PRO A 383 -17.72 12.86 -4.69
C PRO A 383 -17.13 11.52 -5.13
N TYR A 384 -16.72 10.72 -4.14
CA TYR A 384 -16.29 9.36 -4.39
C TYR A 384 -17.49 8.47 -4.68
N THR A 385 -17.35 7.62 -5.67
CA THR A 385 -18.37 6.63 -6.05
C THR A 385 -17.76 5.24 -6.17
N LEU A 386 -18.56 4.22 -5.89
CA LEU A 386 -18.18 2.84 -6.16
C LEU A 386 -18.06 2.63 -7.68
N ARG A 387 -16.85 2.44 -8.15
CA ARG A 387 -16.56 2.27 -9.59
C ARG A 387 -16.55 0.81 -9.99
N LYS A 388 -16.10 -0.08 -9.11
CA LYS A 388 -15.94 -1.49 -9.39
C LYS A 388 -15.99 -2.31 -8.11
N THR A 389 -16.57 -3.49 -8.22
CA THR A 389 -16.43 -4.56 -7.23
C THR A 389 -15.70 -5.72 -7.89
N VAL A 390 -14.65 -6.22 -7.22
CA VAL A 390 -13.85 -7.37 -7.66
C VAL A 390 -13.98 -8.45 -6.61
N LEU A 391 -14.28 -9.67 -7.03
CA LEU A 391 -14.21 -10.85 -6.18
C LEU A 391 -12.84 -11.50 -6.39
N LEU A 392 -12.09 -11.71 -5.31
CA LEU A 392 -10.82 -12.44 -5.37
C LEU A 392 -11.14 -13.94 -5.26
N ASP A 393 -10.78 -14.69 -6.29
CA ASP A 393 -11.02 -16.13 -6.45
C ASP A 393 -9.71 -16.94 -6.46
#